data_240720b105b68176302199ac56679dcf
#
_entry.id   240720b105b68176302199ac56679dcf
#
_cell.length_a   1.000
_cell.length_b   1.000
_cell.length_c   1.000
_cell.angle_alpha   90.00
_cell.angle_beta   90.00
_cell.angle_gamma   90.00
#
_symmetry.space_group_name_H-M   'P 1'
#
loop_
_entity.id
_entity.type
_entity.pdbx_description
1 polymer ?
#
loop_
_entity_poly.entity_id
_entity_poly.type
_entity_poly.pdbx_seq_one_letter_code
_entity_poly.pdbx_strand_id
1 'polypeptide(L)'
;MATTRFTVHTTLSPSEVMAVITDFGPERSRWWPNVDNAHFRVHGQGPDWAEVTEGTGMGWERERYSWDAASGIVTIDTLESNLWGRGSGWRYELVPAAEGTDLRVSLTRLPNSFKGKLIAALIPIAGPRALGKQFQSVLRRAESR
;
A
#
# COMPACT_ATOMS: atom_id res chain seq x y z
N MET A 1 -1.31 9.95 -16.46
CA MET A 1 -1.73 9.53 -15.10
C MET A 1 -2.45 8.20 -15.20
N ALA A 2 -2.06 7.24 -14.39
CA ALA A 2 -2.74 5.95 -14.31
C ALA A 2 -3.41 5.81 -12.94
N THR A 3 -4.67 5.38 -12.95
CA THR A 3 -5.45 5.17 -11.73
C THR A 3 -6.11 3.80 -11.78
N THR A 4 -6.10 3.09 -10.66
CA THR A 4 -6.85 1.85 -10.51
C THR A 4 -7.51 1.79 -9.13
N ARG A 5 -8.60 1.05 -9.05
CA ARG A 5 -9.35 0.84 -7.81
C ARG A 5 -9.74 -0.62 -7.71
N PHE A 6 -9.70 -1.13 -6.50
CA PHE A 6 -10.15 -2.49 -6.20
C PHE A 6 -10.56 -2.58 -4.74
N THR A 7 -11.29 -3.65 -4.41
CA THR A 7 -11.71 -3.93 -3.03
C THR A 7 -11.34 -5.37 -2.70
N VAL A 8 -10.81 -5.58 -1.50
CA VAL A 8 -10.56 -6.91 -0.97
C VAL A 8 -11.26 -7.06 0.38
N HIS A 9 -11.77 -8.26 0.66
CA HIS A 9 -12.44 -8.57 1.92
C HIS A 9 -11.54 -9.38 2.83
N THR A 10 -11.64 -9.14 4.13
CA THR A 10 -10.96 -9.91 5.17
C THR A 10 -11.89 -10.10 6.37
N THR A 11 -11.68 -11.17 7.11
CA THR A 11 -12.38 -11.41 8.39
C THR A 11 -11.79 -10.60 9.54
N LEU A 12 -10.66 -9.96 9.34
CA LEU A 12 -10.05 -9.08 10.34
C LEU A 12 -10.91 -7.84 10.57
N SER A 13 -10.94 -7.35 11.80
CA SER A 13 -11.57 -6.07 12.12
C SER A 13 -10.82 -4.90 11.48
N PRO A 14 -11.47 -3.73 11.33
CA PRO A 14 -10.76 -2.54 10.82
C PRO A 14 -9.51 -2.19 11.62
N SER A 15 -9.54 -2.32 12.94
CA SER A 15 -8.35 -2.05 13.77
C SER A 15 -7.23 -3.06 13.53
N GLU A 16 -7.55 -4.32 13.30
CA GLU A 16 -6.55 -5.34 12.96
C GLU A 16 -5.95 -5.09 11.59
N VAL A 17 -6.76 -4.69 10.61
CA VAL A 17 -6.27 -4.31 9.27
C VAL A 17 -5.35 -3.10 9.37
N MET A 18 -5.75 -2.08 10.14
CA MET A 18 -4.94 -0.89 10.35
C MET A 18 -3.58 -1.25 10.96
N ALA A 19 -3.57 -2.17 11.91
CA ALA A 19 -2.34 -2.61 12.56
C ALA A 19 -1.37 -3.28 11.56
N VAL A 20 -1.88 -4.05 10.61
CA VAL A 20 -1.05 -4.66 9.55
C VAL A 20 -0.48 -3.59 8.61
N ILE A 21 -1.31 -2.66 8.17
CA ILE A 21 -0.90 -1.60 7.24
C ILE A 21 0.15 -0.70 7.87
N THR A 22 0.00 -0.39 9.16
CA THR A 22 0.87 0.54 9.88
C THR A 22 1.96 -0.13 10.69
N ASP A 23 2.22 -1.41 10.45
CA ASP A 23 3.36 -2.12 11.02
C ASP A 23 4.59 -1.83 10.18
N PHE A 24 5.45 -0.95 10.66
CA PHE A 24 6.71 -0.58 10.04
C PHE A 24 7.91 -1.22 10.74
N GLY A 25 7.67 -2.30 11.45
CA GLY A 25 8.71 -3.07 12.16
C GLY A 25 9.43 -4.06 11.26
N PRO A 26 10.27 -4.93 11.85
CA PRO A 26 11.09 -5.88 11.09
C PRO A 26 10.29 -6.94 10.34
N GLU A 27 8.99 -7.09 10.64
CA GLU A 27 8.11 -8.05 9.96
C GLU A 27 7.56 -7.49 8.64
N ARG A 28 7.82 -6.23 8.31
CA ARG A 28 7.24 -5.55 7.12
C ARG A 28 7.43 -6.36 5.85
N SER A 29 8.63 -6.84 5.58
CA SER A 29 8.94 -7.63 4.38
C SER A 29 8.28 -9.01 4.37
N ARG A 30 7.89 -9.52 5.53
CA ARG A 30 7.14 -10.79 5.61
C ARG A 30 5.68 -10.61 5.26
N TRP A 31 5.10 -9.44 5.56
CA TRP A 31 3.72 -9.11 5.21
C TRP A 31 3.58 -8.80 3.73
N TRP A 32 4.45 -7.92 3.22
CA TRP A 32 4.32 -7.32 1.90
C TRP A 32 5.32 -7.91 0.92
N PRO A 33 4.84 -8.68 -0.09
CA PRO A 33 5.75 -9.34 -1.04
C PRO A 33 6.50 -8.37 -1.95
N ASN A 34 6.04 -7.13 -2.07
CA ASN A 34 6.70 -6.08 -2.86
C ASN A 34 7.67 -5.23 -2.04
N VAL A 35 8.00 -5.66 -0.83
CA VAL A 35 8.97 -4.97 0.04
C VAL A 35 10.04 -5.96 0.46
N ASP A 36 11.31 -5.66 0.17
CA ASP A 36 12.44 -6.43 0.68
C ASP A 36 13.20 -5.64 1.75
N ASN A 37 13.97 -6.34 2.58
CA ASN A 37 14.70 -5.72 3.68
C ASN A 37 15.79 -4.76 3.21
N ALA A 38 16.36 -4.98 2.04
CA ALA A 38 17.41 -4.13 1.49
C ALA A 38 16.87 -2.76 1.05
N HIS A 39 15.57 -2.69 0.76
CA HIS A 39 14.89 -1.48 0.29
C HIS A 39 13.83 -0.98 1.28
N PHE A 40 13.92 -1.38 2.53
CA PHE A 40 13.02 -0.91 3.58
C PHE A 40 13.76 -0.09 4.63
N ARG A 41 13.29 1.14 4.84
CA ARG A 41 13.88 2.05 5.84
C ARG A 41 12.82 2.98 6.40
N VAL A 42 12.77 3.10 7.72
CA VAL A 42 11.92 4.08 8.41
C VAL A 42 12.73 5.36 8.62
N HIS A 43 12.26 6.47 8.08
CA HIS A 43 12.88 7.78 8.24
C HIS A 43 12.34 8.53 9.45
N GLY A 44 11.09 8.26 9.81
CA GLY A 44 10.43 8.85 10.96
C GLY A 44 9.03 8.29 11.10
N GLN A 45 8.47 8.35 12.31
CA GLN A 45 7.11 7.91 12.54
C GLN A 45 6.53 8.54 13.80
N GLY A 46 5.21 8.63 13.84
CA GLY A 46 4.43 9.14 14.95
C GLY A 46 3.16 8.33 15.14
N PRO A 47 2.22 8.82 15.98
CA PRO A 47 1.00 8.08 16.28
C PRO A 47 0.08 7.86 15.07
N ASP A 48 0.14 8.75 14.08
CA ASP A 48 -0.77 8.75 12.93
C ASP A 48 -0.06 9.03 11.60
N TRP A 49 1.25 8.87 11.56
CA TRP A 49 2.05 9.07 10.35
C TRP A 49 3.34 8.26 10.39
N ALA A 50 3.88 8.00 9.21
CA ALA A 50 5.23 7.44 9.05
C ALA A 50 5.79 7.88 7.70
N GLU A 51 7.09 8.10 7.66
CA GLU A 51 7.81 8.33 6.42
C GLU A 51 8.81 7.20 6.24
N VAL A 52 8.67 6.45 5.16
CA VAL A 52 9.44 5.24 4.91
C VAL A 52 9.90 5.19 3.46
N THR A 53 10.98 4.46 3.21
CA THR A 53 11.31 3.97 1.87
C THR A 53 10.99 2.49 1.86
N GLU A 54 10.25 2.03 0.86
CA GLU A 54 9.92 0.63 0.71
C GLU A 54 9.83 0.23 -0.76
N GLY A 55 10.02 -1.04 -1.02
CA GLY A 55 9.97 -1.60 -2.36
C GLY A 55 11.05 -2.64 -2.58
N THR A 56 11.44 -2.76 -3.84
CA THR A 56 12.49 -3.68 -4.30
C THR A 56 13.43 -2.93 -5.25
N GLY A 57 14.48 -3.61 -5.72
CA GLY A 57 15.39 -3.02 -6.71
C GLY A 57 14.70 -2.63 -8.03
N MET A 58 13.59 -3.26 -8.40
CA MET A 58 12.82 -2.91 -9.58
C MET A 58 12.00 -1.63 -9.39
N GLY A 59 11.42 -1.45 -8.23
CA GLY A 59 10.62 -0.29 -7.92
C GLY A 59 10.61 -0.02 -6.43
N TRP A 60 11.08 1.14 -6.05
CA TRP A 60 11.09 1.61 -4.66
C TRP A 60 10.49 3.00 -4.58
N GLU A 61 9.96 3.33 -3.40
CA GLU A 61 9.37 4.64 -3.13
C GLU A 61 9.74 5.09 -1.73
N ARG A 62 10.02 6.37 -1.61
CA ARG A 62 9.97 7.07 -0.34
C ARG A 62 8.57 7.65 -0.22
N GLU A 63 7.85 7.26 0.84
CA GLU A 63 6.44 7.53 0.98
C GLU A 63 6.14 8.10 2.37
N ARG A 64 5.13 8.98 2.40
CA ARG A 64 4.58 9.44 3.66
C ARG A 64 3.19 8.84 3.84
N TYR A 65 3.06 8.03 4.88
CA TYR A 65 1.79 7.49 5.35
C TYR A 65 1.16 8.46 6.35
N SER A 66 -0.13 8.67 6.22
CA SER A 66 -0.94 9.38 7.21
C SER A 66 -2.24 8.62 7.38
N TRP A 67 -2.71 8.45 8.60
CA TRP A 67 -3.94 7.69 8.82
C TRP A 67 -4.75 8.25 9.97
N ASP A 68 -6.05 7.97 9.90
CA ASP A 68 -7.02 8.28 10.95
C ASP A 68 -7.75 6.98 11.31
N ALA A 69 -7.50 6.48 12.52
CA ALA A 69 -8.09 5.22 12.98
C ALA A 69 -9.63 5.31 13.11
N ALA A 70 -10.17 6.47 13.45
CA ALA A 70 -11.60 6.65 13.63
C ALA A 70 -12.37 6.55 12.31
N SER A 71 -11.86 7.17 11.24
CA SER A 71 -12.49 7.13 9.91
C SER A 71 -12.07 5.93 9.08
N GLY A 72 -10.97 5.26 9.45
CA GLY A 72 -10.43 4.14 8.68
C GLY A 72 -9.76 4.55 7.38
N ILE A 73 -9.29 5.79 7.26
CA ILE A 73 -8.67 6.31 6.05
C ILE A 73 -7.14 6.29 6.21
N VAL A 74 -6.45 5.76 5.20
CA VAL A 74 -4.99 5.81 5.09
C VAL A 74 -4.65 6.51 3.78
N THR A 75 -3.81 7.51 3.85
CA THR A 75 -3.31 8.23 2.67
C THR A 75 -1.80 8.01 2.59
N ILE A 76 -1.31 7.66 1.41
CA ILE A 76 0.11 7.41 1.17
C ILE A 76 0.54 8.28 0.00
N ASP A 77 1.42 9.24 0.25
CA ASP A 77 1.94 10.13 -0.76
C ASP A 77 3.35 9.74 -1.16
N THR A 78 3.59 9.60 -2.46
CA THR A 78 4.92 9.35 -3.01
C THR A 78 5.75 10.63 -2.93
N LEU A 79 6.87 10.58 -2.23
CA LEU A 79 7.80 11.71 -2.12
C LEU A 79 8.93 11.59 -3.14
N GLU A 80 9.43 10.38 -3.35
CA GLU A 80 10.52 10.08 -4.26
C GLU A 80 10.42 8.63 -4.72
N SER A 81 10.76 8.34 -5.95
CA SER A 81 10.74 6.99 -6.50
C SER A 81 11.60 6.91 -7.76
N ASN A 82 12.08 5.72 -8.07
CA ASN A 82 12.74 5.48 -9.35
C ASN A 82 11.76 5.32 -10.53
N LEU A 83 10.47 5.17 -10.25
CA LEU A 83 9.42 4.96 -11.27
C LEU A 83 8.37 6.07 -11.30
N TRP A 84 8.07 6.67 -10.13
CA TRP A 84 6.89 7.51 -9.95
C TRP A 84 7.25 8.89 -9.46
N GLY A 85 6.56 9.90 -9.96
CA GLY A 85 6.71 11.28 -9.56
C GLY A 85 5.74 11.68 -8.44
N ARG A 86 5.93 12.88 -7.93
CA ARG A 86 5.03 13.48 -6.95
C ARG A 86 3.62 13.62 -7.53
N GLY A 87 2.61 13.40 -6.70
CA GLY A 87 1.22 13.26 -7.12
C GLY A 87 0.79 11.80 -7.25
N SER A 88 1.77 10.87 -7.27
CA SER A 88 1.50 9.45 -7.12
C SER A 88 1.19 9.11 -5.67
N GLY A 89 0.41 8.08 -5.46
CA GLY A 89 0.10 7.65 -4.11
C GLY A 89 -0.99 6.60 -4.04
N TRP A 90 -1.31 6.26 -2.81
CA TRP A 90 -2.34 5.29 -2.47
C TRP A 90 -3.34 5.90 -1.51
N ARG A 91 -4.57 5.43 -1.58
CA ARG A 91 -5.58 5.71 -0.57
C ARG A 91 -6.28 4.41 -0.21
N TYR A 92 -6.33 4.11 1.07
CA TYR A 92 -7.05 2.96 1.61
C TYR A 92 -8.24 3.45 2.44
N GLU A 93 -9.34 2.76 2.31
CA GLU A 93 -10.53 3.00 3.11
C GLU A 93 -10.95 1.68 3.72
N LEU A 94 -10.90 1.62 5.05
CA LEU A 94 -11.23 0.44 5.83
C LEU A 94 -12.70 0.52 6.24
N VAL A 95 -13.55 -0.19 5.51
CA VAL A 95 -15.00 -0.13 5.72
C VAL A 95 -15.44 -1.35 6.51
N PRO A 96 -16.06 -1.16 7.70
CA PRO A 96 -16.62 -2.29 8.45
C PRO A 96 -17.62 -3.05 7.61
N ALA A 97 -17.53 -4.37 7.62
CA ALA A 97 -18.43 -5.27 6.93
C ALA A 97 -19.06 -6.24 7.94
N ALA A 98 -20.08 -7.00 7.53
CA ALA A 98 -20.81 -7.90 8.41
C ALA A 98 -19.89 -8.89 9.13
N GLU A 99 -18.84 -9.36 8.46
CA GLU A 99 -17.87 -10.32 8.98
C GLU A 99 -16.45 -9.84 8.68
N GLY A 100 -16.05 -8.71 9.26
CA GLY A 100 -14.71 -8.18 9.12
C GLY A 100 -14.66 -6.81 8.46
N THR A 101 -13.86 -6.68 7.42
CA THR A 101 -13.55 -5.40 6.79
C THR A 101 -13.50 -5.55 5.27
N ASP A 102 -14.07 -4.57 4.57
CA ASP A 102 -13.82 -4.35 3.15
C ASP A 102 -12.75 -3.28 3.01
N LEU A 103 -11.61 -3.64 2.46
CA LEU A 103 -10.51 -2.72 2.20
C LEU A 103 -10.66 -2.21 0.76
N ARG A 104 -11.00 -0.94 0.64
CA ARG A 104 -11.08 -0.24 -0.65
C ARG A 104 -9.76 0.45 -0.92
N VAL A 105 -9.18 0.17 -2.07
CA VAL A 105 -7.86 0.67 -2.45
C VAL A 105 -7.96 1.48 -3.72
N SER A 106 -7.36 2.67 -3.70
CA SER A 106 -7.16 3.50 -4.88
C SER A 106 -5.67 3.75 -5.06
N LEU A 107 -5.18 3.60 -6.28
CA LEU A 107 -3.79 3.83 -6.64
C LEU A 107 -3.72 4.85 -7.76
N THR A 108 -2.88 5.86 -7.59
CA THR A 108 -2.57 6.86 -8.63
C THR A 108 -1.09 6.81 -8.92
N ARG A 109 -0.74 6.74 -10.21
CA ARG A 109 0.66 6.71 -10.67
C ARG A 109 0.91 7.78 -11.72
N LEU A 110 1.90 8.62 -11.44
CA LEU A 110 2.45 9.60 -12.38
C LEU A 110 3.87 9.18 -12.70
N PRO A 111 4.13 8.57 -13.87
CA PRO A 111 5.47 8.06 -14.18
C PRO A 111 6.47 9.21 -14.32
N ASN A 112 7.68 9.01 -13.81
CA ASN A 112 8.80 9.93 -13.96
C ASN A 112 9.95 9.33 -14.78
N SER A 113 9.73 8.15 -15.38
CA SER A 113 10.72 7.42 -16.15
C SER A 113 10.04 6.67 -17.29
N PHE A 114 10.84 6.26 -18.30
CA PHE A 114 10.31 5.45 -19.41
C PHE A 114 9.78 4.11 -18.91
N LYS A 115 10.51 3.46 -18.01
CA LYS A 115 10.07 2.20 -17.40
C LYS A 115 8.76 2.39 -16.63
N GLY A 116 8.64 3.48 -15.89
CA GLY A 116 7.40 3.84 -15.19
C GLY A 116 6.23 4.03 -16.15
N LYS A 117 6.46 4.66 -17.31
CA LYS A 117 5.42 4.83 -18.34
C LYS A 117 4.91 3.50 -18.88
N LEU A 118 5.82 2.54 -19.12
CA LEU A 118 5.44 1.20 -19.58
C LEU A 118 4.60 0.47 -18.53
N ILE A 119 5.00 0.52 -17.28
CA ILE A 119 4.27 -0.11 -16.17
C ILE A 119 2.91 0.57 -15.99
N ALA A 120 2.87 1.91 -16.01
CA ALA A 120 1.64 2.68 -15.84
C ALA A 120 0.59 2.33 -16.90
N ALA A 121 1.01 2.04 -18.13
CA ALA A 121 0.10 1.65 -19.20
C ALA A 121 -0.63 0.33 -18.91
N LEU A 122 -0.06 -0.55 -18.10
CA LEU A 122 -0.66 -1.84 -17.73
C LEU A 122 -1.56 -1.76 -16.49
N ILE A 123 -1.42 -0.73 -15.67
CA ILE A 123 -2.14 -0.62 -14.39
C ILE A 123 -3.67 -0.64 -14.56
N PRO A 124 -4.28 0.11 -15.48
CA PRO A 124 -5.74 0.07 -15.63
C PRO A 124 -6.26 -1.30 -16.10
N ILE A 125 -5.42 -2.08 -16.78
CA ILE A 125 -5.81 -3.38 -17.37
C ILE A 125 -5.58 -4.50 -16.36
N ALA A 126 -4.35 -4.66 -15.87
CA ALA A 126 -3.93 -5.78 -15.03
C ALA A 126 -3.87 -5.43 -13.54
N GLY A 127 -3.82 -4.14 -13.20
CA GLY A 127 -3.62 -3.67 -11.84
C GLY A 127 -4.64 -4.19 -10.83
N PRO A 128 -5.97 -4.07 -11.09
CA PRO A 128 -6.96 -4.50 -10.10
C PRO A 128 -6.81 -5.96 -9.70
N ARG A 129 -6.56 -6.84 -10.67
CA ARG A 129 -6.39 -8.28 -10.39
C ARG A 129 -5.06 -8.57 -9.71
N ALA A 130 -3.95 -8.05 -10.23
CA ALA A 130 -2.63 -8.32 -9.70
C ALA A 130 -2.44 -7.74 -8.30
N LEU A 131 -2.83 -6.49 -8.10
CA LEU A 131 -2.74 -5.82 -6.81
C LEU A 131 -3.74 -6.37 -5.81
N GLY A 132 -4.94 -6.70 -6.26
CA GLY A 132 -5.95 -7.34 -5.41
C GLY A 132 -5.45 -8.68 -4.84
N LYS A 133 -4.81 -9.50 -5.65
CA LYS A 133 -4.18 -10.76 -5.19
C LYS A 133 -3.08 -10.51 -4.17
N GLN A 134 -2.27 -9.49 -4.38
CA GLN A 134 -1.19 -9.12 -3.47
C GLN A 134 -1.73 -8.71 -2.10
N PHE A 135 -2.72 -7.82 -2.08
CA PHE A 135 -3.37 -7.40 -0.84
C PHE A 135 -4.08 -8.56 -0.15
N GLN A 136 -4.77 -9.41 -0.91
CA GLN A 136 -5.43 -10.59 -0.35
C GLN A 136 -4.43 -11.53 0.30
N SER A 137 -3.26 -11.71 -0.29
CA SER A 137 -2.17 -12.51 0.27
C SER A 137 -1.71 -11.97 1.62
N VAL A 138 -1.54 -10.66 1.74
CA VAL A 138 -1.15 -10.00 3.00
C VAL A 138 -2.21 -10.23 4.08
N LEU A 139 -3.47 -10.01 3.74
CA LEU A 139 -4.58 -10.16 4.69
C LEU A 139 -4.75 -11.61 5.14
N ARG A 140 -4.59 -12.58 4.25
CA ARG A 140 -4.66 -14.01 4.60
C ARG A 140 -3.56 -14.42 5.56
N ARG A 141 -2.36 -13.89 5.40
CA ARG A 141 -1.27 -14.11 6.36
C ARG A 141 -1.62 -13.58 7.73
N ALA A 142 -2.22 -12.40 7.79
CA ALA A 142 -2.67 -11.81 9.03
C ALA A 142 -3.81 -12.60 9.68
N GLU A 143 -4.75 -13.13 8.89
CA GLU A 143 -5.87 -13.96 9.37
C GLU A 143 -5.39 -15.25 10.03
N SER A 144 -4.29 -15.82 9.55
CA SER A 144 -3.75 -17.09 10.06
C SER A 144 -2.77 -16.93 11.22
N ARG A 145 -2.59 -15.75 11.73
CA ARG A 145 -1.69 -15.42 12.82
C ARG A 145 -2.20 -15.85 14.20
#